data_6f951a246759a18063eeea9867b12267
#
_entry.id   6f951a246759a18063eeea9867b12267
#
_cell.length_a   1.000
_cell.length_b   1.000
_cell.length_c   1.000
_cell.angle_alpha   90.00
_cell.angle_beta   90.00
_cell.angle_gamma   90.00
#
_symmetry.space_group_name_H-M   'P 1'
#
loop_
_entity.id
_entity.type
_entity.pdbx_description
1 polymer ?
#
loop_
_entity_poly.entity_id
_entity_poly.type
_entity_poly.pdbx_seq_one_letter_code
_entity_poly.pdbx_strand_id
1 'polypeptide(L)'
;MKYNIEKINLIAQKVAEVVKEAMEEEDQEKVLIGDVEMAMREGLREIGQQALKCLLENADGEAEAEMACACGGKFAYQRQRKATIWSVFGKVTYSRAYYAGCSCGKGCAPVDRRYGIEPGKVTAGLGHLVALSGIDKAFDDSRKWLKEYLLFEVSENTVRAETQKMGELQRQADAELVKEMQNEASLQKREQSRPAAPDILYGSIDAAKVRIEPRDEQEKAVENRETWRDLKAGCWYEGEIVPNRQRSVRQKDKAQREGTVLRAKNKQYFCDIAGAEEFGKLLWATGCAVGADYARLLVFICDGAVWIWNLIAHYFPNAIQIVDWYHAADRLKRIAEEVFSNPDERQVWLERVTEDLWQGSVELVIEACQLLSKKSNLAKQALSYYGNNIERMRYAQFRAQGFLIGSGVIESGCKQIVTQRLKLPGAQWNLDGAILIAKARSAWLSGNWRKLVSARSLLPLAA
;
A
#
# COMPACT_ATOMS: atom_id res chain seq x y z
N MET A 1 -25.62 -12.08 -5.50
CA MET A 1 -26.60 -12.70 -4.59
C MET A 1 -27.81 -11.76 -4.49
N LYS A 2 -29.01 -12.19 -4.90
CA LYS A 2 -30.24 -11.40 -4.70
C LYS A 2 -30.86 -11.80 -3.36
N TYR A 3 -31.04 -10.84 -2.48
CA TYR A 3 -31.67 -11.07 -1.18
C TYR A 3 -33.21 -11.03 -1.33
N ASN A 4 -33.90 -11.95 -0.65
CA ASN A 4 -35.37 -11.90 -0.57
C ASN A 4 -35.75 -10.92 0.56
N ILE A 5 -36.34 -9.77 0.19
CA ILE A 5 -36.70 -8.69 1.09
C ILE A 5 -37.69 -9.16 2.16
N GLU A 6 -38.66 -10.03 1.83
CA GLU A 6 -39.64 -10.52 2.80
C GLU A 6 -38.96 -11.35 3.91
N LYS A 7 -37.98 -12.21 3.55
CA LYS A 7 -37.20 -12.97 4.54
C LYS A 7 -36.33 -12.06 5.41
N ILE A 8 -35.78 -10.99 4.82
CA ILE A 8 -35.02 -9.98 5.59
C ILE A 8 -35.92 -9.30 6.62
N ASN A 9 -37.11 -8.86 6.20
CA ASN A 9 -38.08 -8.22 7.11
C ASN A 9 -38.49 -9.13 8.26
N LEU A 10 -38.72 -10.43 8.00
CA LEU A 10 -39.04 -11.40 9.03
C LEU A 10 -37.89 -11.59 10.05
N ILE A 11 -36.63 -11.62 9.56
CA ILE A 11 -35.46 -11.69 10.44
C ILE A 11 -35.34 -10.40 11.27
N ALA A 12 -35.52 -9.25 10.64
CA ALA A 12 -35.47 -7.95 11.33
C ALA A 12 -36.51 -7.84 12.46
N GLN A 13 -37.74 -8.33 12.21
CA GLN A 13 -38.79 -8.35 13.24
C GLN A 13 -38.38 -9.24 14.44
N LYS A 14 -37.88 -10.44 14.18
CA LYS A 14 -37.40 -11.36 15.24
C LYS A 14 -36.25 -10.77 16.05
N VAL A 15 -35.32 -10.09 15.39
CA VAL A 15 -34.21 -9.41 16.08
C VAL A 15 -34.76 -8.28 16.97
N ALA A 16 -35.71 -7.50 16.47
CA ALA A 16 -36.33 -6.43 17.26
C ALA A 16 -37.08 -6.97 18.50
N GLU A 17 -37.79 -8.11 18.35
CA GLU A 17 -38.44 -8.79 19.47
C GLU A 17 -37.46 -9.24 20.56
N VAL A 18 -36.35 -9.92 20.16
CA VAL A 18 -35.31 -10.37 21.13
C VAL A 18 -34.64 -9.18 21.84
N VAL A 19 -34.34 -8.11 21.13
CA VAL A 19 -33.77 -6.91 21.73
C VAL A 19 -34.75 -6.25 22.69
N LYS A 20 -36.04 -6.20 22.35
CA LYS A 20 -37.08 -5.68 23.20
C LYS A 20 -37.21 -6.49 24.49
N GLU A 21 -37.23 -7.83 24.41
CA GLU A 21 -37.28 -8.72 25.57
C GLU A 21 -36.06 -8.50 26.50
N ALA A 22 -34.85 -8.40 25.92
CA ALA A 22 -33.64 -8.15 26.69
C ALA A 22 -33.66 -6.77 27.40
N MET A 23 -34.31 -5.76 26.81
CA MET A 23 -34.47 -4.44 27.41
C MET A 23 -35.54 -4.38 28.50
N GLU A 24 -36.51 -5.29 28.48
CA GLU A 24 -37.57 -5.35 29.52
C GLU A 24 -37.05 -5.97 30.82
N GLU A 25 -35.90 -6.69 30.77
CA GLU A 25 -35.24 -7.26 31.95
C GLU A 25 -34.33 -6.26 32.70
N GLU A 26 -33.97 -5.12 32.08
CA GLU A 26 -33.16 -4.07 32.71
C GLU A 26 -34.02 -2.91 33.22
N ASP A 27 -33.57 -2.25 34.30
CA ASP A 27 -34.26 -1.14 34.96
C ASP A 27 -34.44 0.06 34.00
N GLN A 28 -35.67 0.26 33.51
CA GLN A 28 -36.05 1.02 32.31
C GLN A 28 -35.85 2.54 32.35
N GLU A 29 -35.29 3.16 33.40
CA GLU A 29 -35.34 4.62 33.53
C GLU A 29 -34.44 5.43 32.58
N LYS A 30 -33.44 4.82 31.88
CA LYS A 30 -32.47 5.56 30.98
C LYS A 30 -31.83 4.75 29.88
N VAL A 31 -32.55 3.98 29.10
CA VAL A 31 -31.95 3.30 27.91
C VAL A 31 -31.82 4.29 26.78
N LEU A 32 -30.59 4.59 26.37
CA LEU A 32 -30.28 5.45 25.20
C LEU A 32 -30.31 4.66 23.92
N ILE A 33 -30.64 5.30 22.81
CA ILE A 33 -30.64 4.65 21.48
C ILE A 33 -29.28 4.02 21.13
N GLY A 34 -28.18 4.60 21.59
CA GLY A 34 -26.85 4.04 21.39
C GLY A 34 -26.66 2.67 22.08
N ASP A 35 -27.24 2.46 23.25
CA ASP A 35 -27.20 1.16 23.96
C ASP A 35 -28.00 0.11 23.18
N VAL A 36 -29.18 0.50 22.65
CA VAL A 36 -30.01 -0.32 21.77
C VAL A 36 -29.25 -0.74 20.50
N GLU A 37 -28.56 0.22 19.83
CA GLU A 37 -27.76 -0.05 18.64
C GLU A 37 -26.65 -1.07 18.92
N MET A 38 -25.97 -0.96 20.06
CA MET A 38 -24.89 -1.89 20.43
C MET A 38 -25.43 -3.27 20.77
N ALA A 39 -26.56 -3.37 21.50
CA ALA A 39 -27.23 -4.64 21.77
C ALA A 39 -27.71 -5.33 20.49
N MET A 40 -28.32 -4.58 19.57
CA MET A 40 -28.73 -5.10 18.26
C MET A 40 -27.52 -5.61 17.46
N ARG A 41 -26.41 -4.88 17.49
CA ARG A 41 -25.20 -5.26 16.79
C ARG A 41 -24.61 -6.56 17.30
N GLU A 42 -24.61 -6.76 18.64
CA GLU A 42 -24.17 -8.01 19.26
C GLU A 42 -25.10 -9.17 18.89
N GLY A 43 -26.42 -8.98 18.98
CA GLY A 43 -27.40 -9.98 18.58
C GLY A 43 -27.27 -10.39 17.10
N LEU A 44 -27.08 -9.43 16.20
CA LEU A 44 -26.84 -9.70 14.78
C LEU A 44 -25.54 -10.45 14.54
N ARG A 45 -24.49 -10.20 15.33
CA ARG A 45 -23.24 -10.96 15.30
C ARG A 45 -23.47 -12.43 15.66
N GLU A 46 -24.21 -12.71 16.73
CA GLU A 46 -24.54 -14.07 17.16
C GLU A 46 -25.41 -14.81 16.13
N ILE A 47 -26.43 -14.14 15.59
CA ILE A 47 -27.24 -14.69 14.49
C ILE A 47 -26.35 -15.04 13.30
N GLY A 48 -25.39 -14.17 12.94
CA GLY A 48 -24.43 -14.41 11.89
C GLY A 48 -23.56 -15.65 12.14
N GLN A 49 -23.12 -15.87 13.39
CA GLN A 49 -22.37 -17.09 13.76
C GLN A 49 -23.22 -18.35 13.57
N GLN A 50 -24.47 -18.35 14.07
CA GLN A 50 -25.36 -19.50 13.94
C GLN A 50 -25.73 -19.78 12.48
N ALA A 51 -26.02 -18.73 11.70
CA ALA A 51 -26.33 -18.86 10.28
C ALA A 51 -25.14 -19.47 9.51
N LEU A 52 -23.91 -19.01 9.80
CA LEU A 52 -22.70 -19.54 9.16
C LEU A 52 -22.46 -21.00 9.58
N LYS A 53 -22.66 -21.35 10.85
CA LYS A 53 -22.58 -22.72 11.34
C LYS A 53 -23.57 -23.62 10.61
N CYS A 54 -24.86 -23.25 10.57
CA CYS A 54 -25.89 -24.01 9.88
C CYS A 54 -25.58 -24.20 8.38
N LEU A 55 -25.07 -23.13 7.72
CA LEU A 55 -24.68 -23.22 6.32
C LEU A 55 -23.56 -24.26 6.11
N LEU A 56 -22.54 -24.25 6.96
CA LEU A 56 -21.40 -25.17 6.84
C LEU A 56 -21.77 -26.61 7.19
N GLU A 57 -22.63 -26.83 8.21
CA GLU A 57 -23.07 -28.18 8.61
C GLU A 57 -24.03 -28.82 7.61
N ASN A 58 -24.79 -28.02 6.87
CA ASN A 58 -25.74 -28.51 5.86
C ASN A 58 -25.19 -28.48 4.41
N ALA A 59 -23.91 -28.11 4.24
CA ALA A 59 -23.36 -27.90 2.90
C ALA A 59 -23.00 -29.19 2.16
N ASP A 60 -22.71 -30.27 2.86
CA ASP A 60 -22.28 -31.57 2.28
C ASP A 60 -23.45 -32.48 1.86
N GLY A 61 -24.67 -32.21 2.32
CA GLY A 61 -25.77 -33.16 2.21
C GLY A 61 -25.49 -34.46 3.00
N GLU A 62 -25.97 -35.59 2.49
CA GLU A 62 -25.62 -36.91 3.02
C GLU A 62 -24.20 -37.28 2.62
N ALA A 63 -23.41 -37.78 3.60
CA ALA A 63 -22.03 -38.13 3.34
C ALA A 63 -21.94 -39.40 2.48
N GLU A 64 -21.32 -39.33 1.32
CA GLU A 64 -21.05 -40.49 0.48
C GLU A 64 -20.00 -41.39 1.13
N ALA A 65 -20.04 -42.72 0.90
CA ALA A 65 -19.09 -43.68 1.46
C ALA A 65 -17.63 -43.43 0.97
N GLU A 66 -17.47 -43.02 -0.27
CA GLU A 66 -16.16 -42.73 -0.91
C GLU A 66 -16.20 -41.46 -1.74
N MET A 67 -15.04 -40.84 -1.94
CA MET A 67 -14.87 -39.74 -2.87
C MET A 67 -13.50 -39.80 -3.57
N ALA A 68 -13.41 -39.20 -4.77
CA ALA A 68 -12.18 -39.18 -5.56
C ALA A 68 -11.12 -38.29 -4.93
N CYS A 69 -9.87 -38.78 -4.91
CA CYS A 69 -8.68 -38.01 -4.54
C CYS A 69 -8.01 -37.43 -5.80
N ALA A 70 -7.44 -36.25 -5.69
CA ALA A 70 -6.69 -35.59 -6.78
C ALA A 70 -5.46 -36.41 -7.26
N CYS A 71 -4.95 -37.35 -6.47
CA CYS A 71 -3.86 -38.27 -6.89
C CYS A 71 -4.32 -39.44 -7.75
N GLY A 72 -5.62 -39.55 -8.08
CA GLY A 72 -6.23 -40.67 -8.78
C GLY A 72 -6.73 -41.81 -7.88
N GLY A 73 -6.46 -41.76 -6.58
CA GLY A 73 -6.98 -42.72 -5.60
C GLY A 73 -8.36 -42.30 -5.07
N LYS A 74 -8.78 -42.97 -3.99
CA LYS A 74 -10.05 -42.68 -3.32
C LYS A 74 -9.85 -42.41 -1.83
N PHE A 75 -10.68 -41.52 -1.28
CA PHE A 75 -10.87 -41.34 0.14
C PHE A 75 -12.08 -42.11 0.62
N ALA A 76 -12.02 -42.75 1.77
CA ALA A 76 -13.18 -43.34 2.46
C ALA A 76 -13.68 -42.39 3.55
N TYR A 77 -14.99 -42.33 3.72
CA TYR A 77 -15.59 -41.62 4.88
C TYR A 77 -15.10 -42.18 6.19
N GLN A 78 -14.67 -41.33 7.08
CA GLN A 78 -14.19 -41.74 8.39
C GLN A 78 -15.20 -41.43 9.50
N ARG A 79 -15.58 -40.16 9.62
CA ARG A 79 -16.47 -39.68 10.70
C ARG A 79 -16.84 -38.22 10.51
N GLN A 80 -17.83 -37.78 11.26
CA GLN A 80 -18.05 -36.37 11.51
C GLN A 80 -16.90 -35.81 12.39
N ARG A 81 -16.31 -34.71 11.98
CA ARG A 81 -15.18 -34.06 12.67
C ARG A 81 -15.49 -32.60 12.90
N LYS A 82 -15.38 -32.12 14.14
CA LYS A 82 -15.51 -30.71 14.47
C LYS A 82 -14.32 -29.91 13.91
N ALA A 83 -14.61 -28.72 13.43
CA ALA A 83 -13.62 -27.71 13.03
C ALA A 83 -14.04 -26.35 13.56
N THR A 84 -13.09 -25.45 13.61
CA THR A 84 -13.31 -24.08 14.06
C THR A 84 -12.68 -23.13 13.09
N ILE A 85 -13.38 -22.03 12.79
CA ILE A 85 -12.87 -20.91 12.00
C ILE A 85 -13.13 -19.60 12.73
N TRP A 86 -12.36 -18.59 12.38
CA TRP A 86 -12.61 -17.21 12.79
C TRP A 86 -13.20 -16.44 11.61
N SER A 87 -14.44 -15.99 11.74
CA SER A 87 -15.19 -15.25 10.73
C SER A 87 -15.40 -13.79 11.17
N VAL A 88 -15.97 -12.96 10.31
CA VAL A 88 -16.39 -11.59 10.66
C VAL A 88 -17.42 -11.54 11.79
N PHE A 89 -18.07 -12.66 12.08
CA PHE A 89 -19.01 -12.83 13.19
C PHE A 89 -18.34 -13.41 14.45
N GLY A 90 -17.01 -13.66 14.44
CA GLY A 90 -16.27 -14.29 15.51
C GLY A 90 -16.02 -15.76 15.26
N LYS A 91 -15.76 -16.51 16.36
CA LYS A 91 -15.40 -17.92 16.34
C LYS A 91 -16.62 -18.79 16.02
N VAL A 92 -16.54 -19.59 14.96
CA VAL A 92 -17.58 -20.53 14.54
C VAL A 92 -17.03 -21.94 14.59
N THR A 93 -17.69 -22.81 15.39
CA THR A 93 -17.38 -24.26 15.47
C THR A 93 -18.49 -25.01 14.78
N TYR A 94 -18.14 -25.85 13.81
CA TYR A 94 -19.07 -26.63 12.98
C TYR A 94 -18.60 -28.08 12.84
N SER A 95 -19.53 -28.96 12.56
CA SER A 95 -19.28 -30.40 12.30
C SER A 95 -19.35 -30.66 10.79
N ARG A 96 -18.42 -31.47 10.26
CA ARG A 96 -18.38 -31.81 8.83
C ARG A 96 -17.85 -33.21 8.59
N ALA A 97 -18.23 -33.80 7.45
CA ALA A 97 -17.71 -35.06 7.00
C ALA A 97 -16.20 -34.98 6.75
N TYR A 98 -15.46 -35.95 7.27
CA TYR A 98 -14.00 -36.05 7.07
C TYR A 98 -13.67 -37.40 6.41
N TYR A 99 -12.88 -37.33 5.37
CA TYR A 99 -12.47 -38.43 4.51
C TYR A 99 -10.96 -38.61 4.57
N ALA A 100 -10.51 -39.87 4.61
CA ALA A 100 -9.09 -40.24 4.61
C ALA A 100 -8.88 -41.64 4.01
N GLY A 101 -7.68 -42.19 4.14
CA GLY A 101 -7.37 -43.57 3.71
C GLY A 101 -6.89 -43.69 2.27
N CYS A 102 -6.68 -42.57 1.56
CA CYS A 102 -6.00 -42.62 0.27
C CYS A 102 -4.52 -42.93 0.45
N SER A 103 -3.94 -43.66 -0.50
CA SER A 103 -2.50 -44.02 -0.54
C SER A 103 -1.55 -42.82 -0.50
N CYS A 104 -2.00 -41.64 -0.85
CA CYS A 104 -1.21 -40.39 -0.75
C CYS A 104 -1.08 -39.84 0.69
N GLY A 105 -1.69 -40.49 1.70
CA GLY A 105 -1.63 -40.08 3.10
C GLY A 105 -2.43 -38.84 3.46
N LYS A 106 -3.11 -38.21 2.51
CA LYS A 106 -3.91 -36.98 2.72
C LYS A 106 -5.31 -37.30 3.23
N GLY A 107 -5.92 -36.33 3.91
CA GLY A 107 -7.34 -36.34 4.25
C GLY A 107 -8.04 -35.13 3.65
N CYS A 108 -9.37 -35.20 3.58
CA CYS A 108 -10.18 -34.15 2.97
C CYS A 108 -11.48 -33.94 3.74
N ALA A 109 -11.93 -32.70 3.84
CA ALA A 109 -13.29 -32.34 4.23
C ALA A 109 -13.90 -31.53 3.06
N PRO A 110 -14.93 -32.04 2.36
CA PRO A 110 -15.50 -31.38 1.18
C PRO A 110 -15.95 -29.95 1.41
N VAL A 111 -16.59 -29.68 2.54
CA VAL A 111 -17.03 -28.33 2.95
C VAL A 111 -15.86 -27.37 3.05
N ASP A 112 -14.76 -27.78 3.71
CA ASP A 112 -13.58 -26.94 3.85
C ASP A 112 -13.02 -26.57 2.46
N ARG A 113 -12.92 -27.55 1.57
CA ARG A 113 -12.45 -27.35 0.20
C ARG A 113 -13.40 -26.49 -0.63
N ARG A 114 -14.73 -26.73 -0.53
CA ARG A 114 -15.75 -25.97 -1.28
C ARG A 114 -15.73 -24.48 -0.95
N TYR A 115 -15.56 -24.14 0.33
CA TYR A 115 -15.61 -22.75 0.80
C TYR A 115 -14.25 -22.12 1.05
N GLY A 116 -13.14 -22.78 0.69
CA GLY A 116 -11.79 -22.27 0.90
C GLY A 116 -11.47 -22.08 2.38
N ILE A 117 -11.86 -23.04 3.23
CA ILE A 117 -11.71 -22.98 4.68
C ILE A 117 -10.44 -23.69 5.10
N GLU A 118 -9.62 -23.04 5.91
CA GLU A 118 -8.53 -23.63 6.67
C GLU A 118 -8.94 -23.70 8.14
N PRO A 119 -9.19 -24.90 8.70
CA PRO A 119 -9.55 -25.05 10.11
C PRO A 119 -8.53 -24.41 11.05
N GLY A 120 -9.01 -23.68 12.05
CA GLY A 120 -8.19 -22.96 13.02
C GLY A 120 -7.69 -21.59 12.52
N LYS A 121 -7.95 -21.23 11.26
CA LYS A 121 -7.53 -19.96 10.67
C LYS A 121 -8.68 -18.96 10.55
N VAL A 122 -8.34 -17.76 10.16
CA VAL A 122 -9.31 -16.70 9.83
C VAL A 122 -9.82 -16.87 8.41
N THR A 123 -11.11 -16.62 8.19
CA THR A 123 -11.70 -16.57 6.85
C THR A 123 -11.12 -15.42 6.03
N ALA A 124 -11.20 -15.51 4.70
CA ALA A 124 -10.77 -14.43 3.83
C ALA A 124 -11.49 -13.11 4.13
N GLY A 125 -12.79 -13.18 4.50
CA GLY A 125 -13.60 -12.02 4.88
C GLY A 125 -13.10 -11.31 6.15
N LEU A 126 -12.77 -12.05 7.20
CA LEU A 126 -12.19 -11.46 8.40
C LEU A 126 -10.75 -11.00 8.16
N GLY A 127 -9.94 -11.82 7.51
CA GLY A 127 -8.52 -11.55 7.33
C GLY A 127 -8.23 -10.26 6.57
N HIS A 128 -9.06 -9.90 5.57
CA HIS A 128 -8.87 -8.63 4.88
C HIS A 128 -9.19 -7.41 5.76
N LEU A 129 -10.19 -7.49 6.65
CA LEU A 129 -10.51 -6.42 7.61
C LEU A 129 -9.41 -6.26 8.65
N VAL A 130 -8.91 -7.39 9.16
CA VAL A 130 -7.78 -7.41 10.10
C VAL A 130 -6.52 -6.81 9.46
N ALA A 131 -6.23 -7.17 8.21
CA ALA A 131 -5.09 -6.65 7.48
C ALA A 131 -5.21 -5.13 7.19
N LEU A 132 -6.40 -4.62 6.89
CA LEU A 132 -6.64 -3.18 6.73
C LEU A 132 -6.27 -2.37 7.98
N SER A 133 -6.60 -2.89 9.16
CA SER A 133 -6.17 -2.25 10.42
C SER A 133 -4.65 -2.35 10.60
N GLY A 134 -4.07 -3.53 10.31
CA GLY A 134 -2.64 -3.80 10.52
C GLY A 134 -1.69 -3.03 9.58
N ILE A 135 -2.14 -2.65 8.37
CA ILE A 135 -1.35 -1.78 7.49
C ILE A 135 -1.30 -0.33 7.96
N ASP A 136 -2.25 0.11 8.77
CA ASP A 136 -2.35 1.52 9.19
C ASP A 136 -1.76 1.78 10.58
N LYS A 137 -1.99 0.87 11.54
CA LYS A 137 -1.61 1.02 12.95
C LYS A 137 -0.59 -0.03 13.39
N ALA A 138 0.03 0.20 14.57
CA ALA A 138 0.76 -0.85 15.26
C ALA A 138 -0.13 -2.09 15.50
N PHE A 139 0.43 -3.29 15.52
CA PHE A 139 -0.38 -4.51 15.58
C PHE A 139 -1.19 -4.62 16.87
N ASP A 140 -0.64 -4.18 18.01
CA ASP A 140 -1.38 -4.16 19.27
C ASP A 140 -2.50 -3.11 19.27
N ASP A 141 -2.27 -1.92 18.71
CA ASP A 141 -3.31 -0.90 18.55
C ASP A 141 -4.39 -1.37 17.58
N SER A 142 -4.00 -2.04 16.49
CA SER A 142 -4.95 -2.67 15.56
C SER A 142 -5.84 -3.68 16.29
N ARG A 143 -5.27 -4.51 17.17
CA ARG A 143 -6.00 -5.48 18.00
C ARG A 143 -7.05 -4.78 18.85
N LYS A 144 -6.68 -3.69 19.55
CA LYS A 144 -7.59 -2.90 20.39
C LYS A 144 -8.76 -2.31 19.57
N TRP A 145 -8.46 -1.68 18.43
CA TRP A 145 -9.49 -1.11 17.56
C TRP A 145 -10.40 -2.17 16.95
N LEU A 146 -9.83 -3.31 16.52
CA LEU A 146 -10.61 -4.41 15.97
C LEU A 146 -11.57 -5.02 17.01
N LYS A 147 -11.20 -5.05 18.29
CA LYS A 147 -12.10 -5.47 19.37
C LYS A 147 -13.37 -4.59 19.41
N GLU A 148 -13.22 -3.28 19.33
CA GLU A 148 -14.36 -2.34 19.29
C GLU A 148 -15.21 -2.49 18.03
N TYR A 149 -14.56 -2.72 16.87
CA TYR A 149 -15.28 -2.83 15.60
C TYR A 149 -15.95 -4.20 15.39
N LEU A 150 -15.35 -5.28 15.87
CA LEU A 150 -15.81 -6.64 15.62
C LEU A 150 -16.57 -7.25 16.80
N LEU A 151 -16.50 -6.65 17.99
CA LEU A 151 -17.07 -7.13 19.26
C LEU A 151 -16.48 -8.49 19.70
N PHE A 152 -15.27 -8.82 19.25
CA PHE A 152 -14.47 -9.95 19.71
C PHE A 152 -12.98 -9.69 19.52
N GLU A 153 -12.16 -10.44 20.22
CA GLU A 153 -10.71 -10.25 20.18
C GLU A 153 -10.06 -11.08 19.07
N VAL A 154 -9.10 -10.47 18.38
CA VAL A 154 -8.12 -11.14 17.55
C VAL A 154 -6.73 -10.92 18.15
N SER A 155 -5.85 -11.92 18.08
CA SER A 155 -4.51 -11.77 18.64
C SER A 155 -3.63 -10.83 17.77
N GLU A 156 -2.64 -10.17 18.40
CA GLU A 156 -1.65 -9.38 17.67
C GLU A 156 -0.94 -10.20 16.57
N ASN A 157 -0.62 -11.47 16.87
CA ASN A 157 -0.02 -12.37 15.90
C ASN A 157 -0.94 -12.64 14.71
N THR A 158 -2.26 -12.70 14.92
CA THR A 158 -3.24 -12.81 13.83
C THR A 158 -3.23 -11.55 12.98
N VAL A 159 -3.21 -10.37 13.60
CA VAL A 159 -3.14 -9.09 12.86
C VAL A 159 -1.88 -9.04 12.00
N ARG A 160 -0.73 -9.39 12.58
CA ARG A 160 0.56 -9.44 11.88
C ARG A 160 0.52 -10.40 10.70
N ALA A 161 0.11 -11.65 10.94
CA ALA A 161 0.08 -12.69 9.92
C ALA A 161 -0.84 -12.35 8.75
N GLU A 162 -2.04 -11.84 9.03
CA GLU A 162 -2.99 -11.48 7.98
C GLU A 162 -2.52 -10.25 7.16
N THR A 163 -1.88 -9.28 7.83
CA THR A 163 -1.31 -8.12 7.16
C THR A 163 -0.14 -8.53 6.26
N GLN A 164 0.76 -9.37 6.75
CA GLN A 164 1.88 -9.89 5.96
C GLN A 164 1.40 -10.77 4.80
N LYS A 165 0.33 -11.54 4.98
CA LYS A 165 -0.27 -12.35 3.91
C LYS A 165 -0.75 -11.48 2.75
N MET A 166 -1.32 -10.30 3.01
CA MET A 166 -1.70 -9.36 1.95
C MET A 166 -0.48 -8.76 1.24
N GLY A 167 0.58 -8.49 1.99
CA GLY A 167 1.86 -8.05 1.42
C GLY A 167 2.52 -9.11 0.55
N GLU A 168 2.42 -10.38 0.96
CA GLU A 168 2.92 -11.52 0.19
C GLU A 168 2.18 -11.67 -1.15
N LEU A 169 0.86 -11.51 -1.15
CA LEU A 169 0.09 -11.49 -2.40
C LEU A 169 0.52 -10.37 -3.34
N GLN A 170 0.83 -9.19 -2.82
CA GLN A 170 1.37 -8.11 -3.64
C GLN A 170 2.79 -8.44 -4.14
N ARG A 171 3.65 -9.03 -3.29
CA ARG A 171 5.00 -9.47 -3.69
C ARG A 171 4.95 -10.48 -4.84
N GLN A 172 4.03 -11.44 -4.75
CA GLN A 172 3.82 -12.44 -5.81
C GLN A 172 3.31 -11.77 -7.10
N ALA A 173 2.34 -10.87 -7.00
CA ALA A 173 1.83 -10.13 -8.15
C ALA A 173 2.93 -9.28 -8.82
N ASP A 174 3.78 -8.62 -8.03
CA ASP A 174 4.94 -7.88 -8.53
C ASP A 174 5.92 -8.79 -9.26
N ALA A 175 6.24 -9.95 -8.69
CA ALA A 175 7.17 -10.92 -9.29
C ALA A 175 6.61 -11.52 -10.59
N GLU A 176 5.32 -11.85 -10.62
CA GLU A 176 4.64 -12.31 -11.83
C GLU A 176 4.65 -11.24 -12.92
N LEU A 177 4.36 -10.00 -12.56
CA LEU A 177 4.39 -8.86 -13.49
C LEU A 177 5.80 -8.65 -14.07
N VAL A 178 6.85 -8.70 -13.23
CA VAL A 178 8.25 -8.61 -13.69
C VAL A 178 8.56 -9.74 -14.66
N LYS A 179 8.17 -10.97 -14.34
CA LYS A 179 8.38 -12.13 -15.23
C LYS A 179 7.62 -12.00 -16.56
N GLU A 180 6.38 -11.50 -16.50
CA GLU A 180 5.56 -11.25 -17.69
C GLU A 180 6.22 -10.20 -18.60
N MET A 181 6.71 -9.10 -18.05
CA MET A 181 7.36 -8.03 -18.81
C MET A 181 8.77 -8.36 -19.29
N GLN A 182 9.34 -9.49 -18.88
CA GLN A 182 10.58 -10.06 -19.42
C GLN A 182 10.34 -11.10 -20.52
N ASN A 183 9.08 -11.53 -20.71
CA ASN A 183 8.72 -12.55 -21.68
C ASN A 183 8.26 -11.91 -22.99
N GLU A 184 8.97 -12.23 -24.10
CA GLU A 184 8.72 -11.63 -25.41
C GLU A 184 7.30 -11.90 -25.93
N ALA A 185 6.77 -13.11 -25.76
CA ALA A 185 5.42 -13.46 -26.18
C ALA A 185 4.34 -12.67 -25.40
N SER A 186 4.57 -12.44 -24.11
CA SER A 186 3.70 -11.59 -23.27
C SER A 186 3.72 -10.14 -23.73
N LEU A 187 4.88 -9.61 -24.06
CA LEU A 187 5.04 -8.25 -24.60
C LEU A 187 4.32 -8.08 -25.94
N GLN A 188 4.48 -9.03 -26.87
CA GLN A 188 3.76 -9.01 -28.16
C GLN A 188 2.25 -9.07 -27.98
N LYS A 189 1.73 -9.94 -27.10
CA LYS A 189 0.31 -10.02 -26.79
C LYS A 189 -0.22 -8.70 -26.22
N ARG A 190 0.54 -8.10 -25.31
CA ARG A 190 0.20 -6.81 -24.71
C ARG A 190 0.19 -5.69 -25.75
N GLU A 191 1.14 -5.68 -26.68
CA GLU A 191 1.21 -4.71 -27.77
C GLU A 191 -0.06 -4.72 -28.65
N GLN A 192 -0.60 -5.90 -28.95
CA GLN A 192 -1.83 -6.06 -29.70
C GLN A 192 -3.09 -5.56 -28.96
N SER A 193 -3.05 -5.52 -27.63
CA SER A 193 -4.18 -5.14 -26.76
C SER A 193 -3.97 -3.81 -26.02
N ARG A 194 -3.01 -2.98 -26.46
CA ARG A 194 -2.71 -1.68 -25.81
C ARG A 194 -3.93 -0.78 -25.80
N PRO A 195 -4.31 -0.21 -24.66
CA PRO A 195 -5.27 0.88 -24.60
C PRO A 195 -4.70 2.14 -25.28
N ALA A 196 -5.49 3.20 -25.36
CA ALA A 196 -5.02 4.49 -25.84
C ALA A 196 -3.78 4.96 -25.04
N ALA A 197 -2.77 5.48 -25.75
CA ALA A 197 -1.55 5.93 -25.10
C ALA A 197 -1.85 7.08 -24.11
N PRO A 198 -1.30 7.03 -22.90
CA PRO A 198 -1.33 8.19 -22.01
C PRO A 198 -0.71 9.41 -22.68
N ASP A 199 -1.36 10.56 -22.58
CA ASP A 199 -0.84 11.80 -23.17
C ASP A 199 0.42 12.27 -22.45
N ILE A 200 0.33 12.41 -21.12
CA ILE A 200 1.47 12.65 -20.24
C ILE A 200 1.38 11.69 -19.07
N LEU A 201 2.38 10.82 -18.94
CA LEU A 201 2.52 9.96 -17.78
C LEU A 201 3.71 10.42 -16.94
N TYR A 202 3.50 10.53 -15.64
CA TYR A 202 4.53 10.90 -14.69
C TYR A 202 5.04 9.68 -13.94
N GLY A 203 6.35 9.64 -13.71
CA GLY A 203 7.02 8.74 -12.79
C GLY A 203 7.76 9.52 -11.71
N SER A 204 7.74 9.04 -10.48
CA SER A 204 8.57 9.59 -9.40
C SER A 204 9.13 8.46 -8.56
N ILE A 205 10.38 8.61 -8.13
CA ILE A 205 11.11 7.63 -7.33
C ILE A 205 11.76 8.35 -6.15
N ASP A 206 11.75 7.71 -4.99
CA ASP A 206 12.42 8.19 -3.78
C ASP A 206 12.81 6.98 -2.91
N ALA A 207 13.62 7.19 -1.89
CA ALA A 207 14.00 6.17 -0.92
C ALA A 207 13.91 6.69 0.52
N ALA A 208 13.44 5.85 1.41
CA ALA A 208 13.35 6.16 2.82
C ALA A 208 14.06 5.09 3.67
N LYS A 209 14.89 5.52 4.61
CA LYS A 209 15.58 4.61 5.54
C LYS A 209 14.58 3.93 6.48
N VAL A 210 14.69 2.60 6.61
CA VAL A 210 13.95 1.78 7.58
C VAL A 210 14.97 1.02 8.42
N ARG A 211 14.75 0.99 9.73
CA ARG A 211 15.59 0.23 10.66
C ARG A 211 15.19 -1.24 10.62
N ILE A 212 16.18 -2.12 10.36
CA ILE A 212 15.99 -3.56 10.28
C ILE A 212 16.76 -4.23 11.41
N GLU A 213 16.03 -4.96 12.24
CA GLU A 213 16.59 -5.75 13.33
C GLU A 213 17.01 -7.15 12.84
N PRO A 214 18.03 -7.76 13.47
CA PRO A 214 18.46 -9.12 13.13
C PRO A 214 17.36 -10.14 13.48
N ARG A 215 17.31 -11.22 12.70
CA ARG A 215 16.39 -12.33 12.94
C ARG A 215 16.83 -13.19 14.12
N ASP A 216 18.12 -13.42 14.23
CA ASP A 216 18.72 -14.35 15.17
C ASP A 216 20.11 -13.89 15.65
N GLU A 217 20.73 -14.67 16.52
CA GLU A 217 22.05 -14.37 17.06
C GLU A 217 23.17 -14.45 16.01
N GLN A 218 22.99 -15.23 14.94
CA GLN A 218 23.97 -15.33 13.85
C GLN A 218 23.97 -14.02 13.03
N GLU A 219 22.80 -13.47 12.71
CA GLU A 219 22.70 -12.17 12.06
C GLU A 219 23.20 -11.03 12.97
N LYS A 220 23.00 -11.14 14.31
CA LYS A 220 23.57 -10.16 15.26
C LYS A 220 25.09 -10.15 15.31
N ALA A 221 25.69 -11.31 15.11
CA ALA A 221 27.14 -11.48 15.15
C ALA A 221 27.88 -10.99 13.87
N VAL A 222 27.15 -10.60 12.83
CA VAL A 222 27.75 -10.05 11.62
C VAL A 222 28.37 -8.69 11.89
N GLU A 223 29.69 -8.60 11.79
CA GLU A 223 30.45 -7.38 11.97
C GLU A 223 30.08 -6.35 10.87
N ASN A 224 29.92 -5.09 11.25
CA ASN A 224 29.51 -4.00 10.35
C ASN A 224 28.14 -4.19 9.66
N ARG A 225 27.23 -4.88 10.30
CA ARG A 225 25.87 -5.08 9.77
C ARG A 225 25.17 -3.73 9.55
N GLU A 226 24.65 -3.54 8.35
CA GLU A 226 23.84 -2.39 8.01
C GLU A 226 22.45 -2.51 8.65
N THR A 227 22.18 -1.73 9.70
CA THR A 227 20.90 -1.73 10.42
C THR A 227 19.83 -0.87 9.73
N TRP A 228 20.24 0.09 8.91
CA TRP A 228 19.36 0.95 8.15
C TRP A 228 19.36 0.57 6.69
N ARG A 229 18.20 0.20 6.16
CA ARG A 229 18.02 -0.17 4.76
C ARG A 229 17.19 0.88 4.02
N ASP A 230 17.54 1.13 2.76
CA ASP A 230 16.76 1.97 1.88
C ASP A 230 15.56 1.18 1.32
N LEU A 231 14.37 1.56 1.78
CA LEU A 231 13.14 1.19 1.12
C LEU A 231 12.92 2.17 -0.03
N LYS A 232 13.10 1.66 -1.24
CA LYS A 232 12.85 2.40 -2.48
C LYS A 232 11.36 2.34 -2.79
N ALA A 233 10.79 3.47 -3.13
CA ALA A 233 9.40 3.59 -3.55
C ALA A 233 9.30 4.36 -4.86
N GLY A 234 8.35 3.98 -5.69
CA GLY A 234 8.00 4.70 -6.90
C GLY A 234 6.50 4.89 -7.01
N CYS A 235 6.12 5.85 -7.82
CA CYS A 235 4.72 6.13 -8.14
C CYS A 235 4.59 6.51 -9.61
N TRP A 236 3.67 5.86 -10.28
CA TRP A 236 3.17 6.26 -11.60
C TRP A 236 1.87 7.03 -11.43
N TYR A 237 1.68 8.13 -12.17
CA TYR A 237 0.46 8.93 -12.07
C TYR A 237 0.25 9.79 -13.31
N GLU A 238 -1.00 10.20 -13.52
CA GLU A 238 -1.39 11.17 -14.53
C GLU A 238 -1.63 12.54 -13.90
N GLY A 239 -1.51 13.60 -14.72
CA GLY A 239 -1.90 14.94 -14.32
C GLY A 239 -3.33 15.27 -14.72
N GLU A 240 -4.10 15.86 -13.83
CA GLU A 240 -5.45 16.40 -14.11
C GLU A 240 -5.50 17.87 -13.77
N ILE A 241 -5.94 18.69 -14.73
CA ILE A 241 -6.15 20.10 -14.49
C ILE A 241 -7.46 20.30 -13.73
N VAL A 242 -7.38 20.82 -12.53
CA VAL A 242 -8.55 21.07 -11.67
C VAL A 242 -8.58 22.53 -11.20
N PRO A 243 -9.78 23.11 -10.95
CA PRO A 243 -9.90 24.43 -10.34
C PRO A 243 -9.17 24.48 -8.99
N ASN A 244 -8.44 25.56 -8.75
CA ASN A 244 -7.75 25.77 -7.49
C ASN A 244 -8.77 26.08 -6.37
N ARG A 245 -9.21 25.06 -5.63
CA ARG A 245 -10.17 25.16 -4.51
C ARG A 245 -9.46 25.14 -3.16
N GLN A 246 -8.48 25.97 -2.94
CA GLN A 246 -7.83 25.98 -1.62
C GLN A 246 -8.73 26.57 -0.54
N ARG A 247 -9.01 25.78 0.50
CA ARG A 247 -9.99 26.06 1.55
C ARG A 247 -9.53 27.02 2.63
N SER A 248 -8.29 27.31 2.80
CA SER A 248 -7.80 28.28 3.78
C SER A 248 -6.40 28.74 3.43
N VAL A 249 -6.25 30.00 3.21
CA VAL A 249 -4.93 30.56 2.99
C VAL A 249 -4.83 31.95 3.61
N ARG A 250 -3.70 32.16 4.29
CA ARG A 250 -3.33 33.48 4.80
C ARG A 250 -3.32 34.51 3.65
N GLN A 251 -3.81 35.68 3.91
CA GLN A 251 -4.10 36.75 2.93
C GLN A 251 -2.99 37.12 1.93
N LYS A 252 -1.73 36.83 2.25
CA LYS A 252 -0.57 37.16 1.40
C LYS A 252 -0.47 36.35 0.09
N ASP A 253 -1.13 35.22 0.01
CA ASP A 253 -0.99 34.30 -1.13
C ASP A 253 -2.19 34.31 -2.10
N LYS A 254 -3.17 35.19 -1.89
CA LYS A 254 -4.42 35.20 -2.69
C LYS A 254 -4.21 35.49 -4.17
N ALA A 255 -3.28 36.37 -4.51
CA ALA A 255 -3.05 36.80 -5.88
C ALA A 255 -2.42 35.71 -6.80
N GLN A 256 -1.75 34.70 -6.20
CA GLN A 256 -1.10 33.62 -6.97
C GLN A 256 -2.00 32.39 -7.17
N ARG A 257 -3.26 32.39 -6.71
CA ARG A 257 -4.08 31.18 -6.55
C ARG A 257 -5.42 31.19 -7.23
N GLU A 258 -5.70 32.20 -8.02
CA GLU A 258 -6.81 32.19 -8.97
C GLU A 258 -6.37 31.41 -10.22
N GLY A 259 -7.12 30.36 -10.55
CA GLY A 259 -6.82 29.56 -11.74
C GLY A 259 -6.98 28.07 -11.53
N THR A 260 -6.25 27.32 -12.31
CA THR A 260 -6.23 25.86 -12.27
C THR A 260 -4.91 25.34 -11.67
N VAL A 261 -4.98 24.19 -11.01
CA VAL A 261 -3.81 23.43 -10.54
C VAL A 261 -3.79 22.08 -11.18
N LEU A 262 -2.59 21.57 -11.44
CA LEU A 262 -2.41 20.22 -11.91
C LEU A 262 -2.37 19.26 -10.70
N ARG A 263 -3.33 18.33 -10.65
CA ARG A 263 -3.48 17.33 -9.57
C ARG A 263 -3.12 15.96 -10.09
N ALA A 264 -2.36 15.20 -9.29
CA ALA A 264 -2.07 13.80 -9.60
C ALA A 264 -3.29 12.91 -9.38
N LYS A 265 -3.62 12.08 -10.38
CA LYS A 265 -4.67 11.06 -10.36
C LYS A 265 -4.12 9.69 -10.77
N ASN A 266 -4.91 8.64 -10.61
CA ASN A 266 -4.57 7.27 -11.03
C ASN A 266 -3.21 6.79 -10.51
N LYS A 267 -2.91 7.13 -9.24
CA LYS A 267 -1.61 6.83 -8.63
C LYS A 267 -1.43 5.33 -8.45
N GLN A 268 -0.31 4.80 -8.95
CA GLN A 268 0.10 3.41 -8.78
C GLN A 268 1.46 3.38 -8.09
N TYR A 269 1.46 3.01 -6.82
CA TYR A 269 2.66 2.91 -6.00
C TYR A 269 3.26 1.52 -6.07
N PHE A 270 4.56 1.44 -6.03
CA PHE A 270 5.35 0.21 -5.89
C PHE A 270 6.54 0.48 -4.98
N CYS A 271 7.05 -0.53 -4.31
CA CYS A 271 8.16 -0.38 -3.38
C CYS A 271 8.88 -1.69 -3.13
N ASP A 272 10.16 -1.61 -2.77
CA ASP A 272 10.93 -2.75 -2.29
C ASP A 272 12.18 -2.29 -1.50
N ILE A 273 12.74 -3.21 -0.68
CA ILE A 273 14.08 -3.09 -0.12
C ILE A 273 15.01 -4.00 -0.94
N ALA A 274 15.43 -3.50 -2.09
CA ALA A 274 16.21 -4.25 -3.07
C ALA A 274 17.36 -3.41 -3.62
N GLY A 275 18.30 -4.06 -4.29
CA GLY A 275 19.34 -3.39 -5.08
C GLY A 275 18.76 -2.54 -6.20
N ALA A 276 19.57 -1.67 -6.79
CA ALA A 276 19.10 -0.78 -7.86
C ALA A 276 18.60 -1.57 -9.07
N GLU A 277 19.29 -2.67 -9.44
CA GLU A 277 18.92 -3.51 -10.59
C GLU A 277 17.54 -4.17 -10.38
N GLU A 278 17.31 -4.83 -9.25
CA GLU A 278 16.04 -5.51 -8.97
C GLU A 278 14.88 -4.50 -8.86
N PHE A 279 15.12 -3.36 -8.22
CA PHE A 279 14.13 -2.29 -8.17
C PHE A 279 13.86 -1.70 -9.57
N GLY A 280 14.88 -1.65 -10.44
CA GLY A 280 14.74 -1.22 -11.83
C GLY A 280 13.84 -2.15 -12.66
N LYS A 281 13.95 -3.47 -12.47
CA LYS A 281 13.03 -4.45 -13.10
C LYS A 281 11.58 -4.21 -12.66
N LEU A 282 11.36 -3.92 -11.39
CA LEU A 282 10.03 -3.59 -10.86
C LEU A 282 9.53 -2.24 -11.40
N LEU A 283 10.39 -1.23 -11.48
CA LEU A 283 10.10 0.06 -12.10
C LEU A 283 9.64 -0.12 -13.55
N TRP A 284 10.41 -0.89 -14.36
CA TRP A 284 10.05 -1.19 -15.74
C TRP A 284 8.71 -1.91 -15.84
N ALA A 285 8.53 -2.99 -15.09
CA ALA A 285 7.33 -3.82 -15.17
C ALA A 285 6.07 -3.04 -14.78
N THR A 286 6.12 -2.29 -13.67
CA THR A 286 4.99 -1.46 -13.23
C THR A 286 4.73 -0.28 -14.19
N GLY A 287 5.78 0.29 -14.78
CA GLY A 287 5.67 1.31 -15.82
C GLY A 287 4.97 0.78 -17.07
N CYS A 288 5.39 -0.37 -17.56
CA CYS A 288 4.71 -1.03 -18.66
C CYS A 288 3.23 -1.29 -18.35
N ALA A 289 2.90 -1.73 -17.14
CA ALA A 289 1.50 -2.00 -16.75
C ALA A 289 0.59 -0.77 -16.85
N VAL A 290 1.14 0.44 -16.71
CA VAL A 290 0.42 1.71 -16.84
C VAL A 290 0.66 2.44 -18.16
N GLY A 291 1.44 1.86 -19.09
CA GLY A 291 1.67 2.42 -20.43
C GLY A 291 2.88 3.34 -20.55
N ALA A 292 3.85 3.29 -19.65
CA ALA A 292 5.04 4.13 -19.70
C ALA A 292 5.92 3.88 -20.92
N ASP A 293 5.90 2.67 -21.47
CA ASP A 293 6.64 2.25 -22.66
C ASP A 293 6.07 2.79 -23.99
N TYR A 294 4.85 3.33 -23.97
CA TYR A 294 4.18 3.90 -25.16
C TYR A 294 3.43 5.21 -24.88
N ALA A 295 3.60 5.82 -23.71
CA ALA A 295 3.08 7.16 -23.42
C ALA A 295 3.61 8.17 -24.43
N ARG A 296 2.80 9.13 -24.84
CA ARG A 296 3.25 10.19 -25.76
C ARG A 296 4.38 11.03 -25.15
N LEU A 297 4.25 11.35 -23.87
CA LEU A 297 5.29 11.99 -23.07
C LEU A 297 5.42 11.27 -21.75
N LEU A 298 6.64 10.88 -21.41
CA LEU A 298 6.99 10.32 -20.12
C LEU A 298 7.88 11.30 -19.36
N VAL A 299 7.46 11.70 -18.17
CA VAL A 299 8.12 12.70 -17.34
C VAL A 299 8.47 12.11 -15.98
N PHE A 300 9.74 12.17 -15.59
CA PHE A 300 10.17 11.80 -14.24
C PHE A 300 10.50 13.04 -13.42
N ILE A 301 9.95 13.08 -12.19
CA ILE A 301 10.22 14.15 -11.22
C ILE A 301 10.79 13.49 -9.96
N CYS A 302 12.07 13.76 -9.64
CA CYS A 302 12.79 13.12 -8.55
C CYS A 302 13.73 14.11 -7.84
N ASP A 303 14.33 13.72 -6.70
CA ASP A 303 15.15 14.56 -5.82
C ASP A 303 16.56 14.91 -6.35
N GLY A 304 16.98 14.31 -7.45
CA GLY A 304 18.30 14.54 -8.04
C GLY A 304 19.36 13.50 -7.67
N ALA A 305 19.01 12.42 -7.01
CA ALA A 305 19.94 11.35 -6.66
C ALA A 305 20.44 10.60 -7.92
N VAL A 306 21.76 10.42 -8.03
CA VAL A 306 22.41 9.84 -9.22
C VAL A 306 21.89 8.44 -9.58
N TRP A 307 21.66 7.61 -8.58
CA TRP A 307 21.17 6.24 -8.81
C TRP A 307 19.78 6.24 -9.48
N ILE A 308 18.94 7.21 -9.18
CA ILE A 308 17.62 7.35 -9.80
C ILE A 308 17.77 7.68 -11.29
N TRP A 309 18.61 8.67 -11.61
CA TRP A 309 18.85 9.06 -13.01
C TRP A 309 19.47 7.94 -13.83
N ASN A 310 20.36 7.13 -13.24
CA ASN A 310 20.94 5.96 -13.90
C ASN A 310 19.86 4.92 -14.22
N LEU A 311 18.93 4.65 -13.30
CA LEU A 311 17.79 3.76 -13.57
C LEU A 311 16.88 4.29 -14.68
N ILE A 312 16.53 5.58 -14.62
CA ILE A 312 15.66 6.20 -15.62
C ILE A 312 16.33 6.18 -16.99
N ALA A 313 17.62 6.52 -17.08
CA ALA A 313 18.37 6.49 -18.34
C ALA A 313 18.44 5.08 -18.94
N HIS A 314 18.53 4.03 -18.08
CA HIS A 314 18.58 2.64 -18.53
C HIS A 314 17.22 2.14 -19.04
N TYR A 315 16.15 2.33 -18.26
CA TYR A 315 14.84 1.75 -18.58
C TYR A 315 13.97 2.65 -19.46
N PHE A 316 14.15 3.98 -19.37
CA PHE A 316 13.33 4.98 -20.08
C PHE A 316 14.21 6.11 -20.65
N PRO A 317 15.09 5.80 -21.63
CA PRO A 317 16.10 6.74 -22.11
C PRO A 317 15.53 8.02 -22.73
N ASN A 318 14.29 7.97 -23.22
CA ASN A 318 13.61 9.11 -23.86
C ASN A 318 12.75 9.92 -22.88
N ALA A 319 12.74 9.58 -21.60
CA ALA A 319 11.95 10.28 -20.61
C ALA A 319 12.49 11.68 -20.32
N ILE A 320 11.60 12.63 -20.18
CA ILE A 320 11.91 13.97 -19.67
C ILE A 320 12.24 13.85 -18.19
N GLN A 321 13.38 14.38 -17.78
CA GLN A 321 13.87 14.30 -16.40
C GLN A 321 13.82 15.68 -15.76
N ILE A 322 13.14 15.81 -14.64
CA ILE A 322 12.98 17.05 -13.88
C ILE A 322 13.43 16.81 -12.43
N VAL A 323 14.35 17.61 -11.96
CA VAL A 323 14.67 17.65 -10.51
C VAL A 323 13.53 18.35 -9.80
N ASP A 324 13.11 17.79 -8.67
CA ASP A 324 12.12 18.43 -7.80
C ASP A 324 12.55 19.86 -7.41
N TRP A 325 11.70 20.81 -7.74
CA TRP A 325 11.99 22.23 -7.49
C TRP A 325 12.10 22.54 -6.00
N TYR A 326 11.27 21.91 -5.16
CA TYR A 326 11.29 22.14 -3.70
C TYR A 326 12.58 21.64 -3.08
N HIS A 327 13.07 20.46 -3.50
CA HIS A 327 14.35 19.92 -3.08
C HIS A 327 15.53 20.78 -3.54
N ALA A 328 15.47 21.29 -4.76
CA ALA A 328 16.49 22.20 -5.25
C ALA A 328 16.49 23.52 -4.46
N ALA A 329 15.32 24.12 -4.23
CA ALA A 329 15.20 25.37 -3.48
C ALA A 329 15.59 25.22 -1.99
N ASP A 330 15.26 24.09 -1.35
CA ASP A 330 15.63 23.83 0.06
C ASP A 330 17.14 23.80 0.25
N ARG A 331 17.91 23.33 -0.72
CA ARG A 331 19.37 23.38 -0.67
C ARG A 331 19.89 24.81 -0.59
N LEU A 332 19.30 25.74 -1.36
CA LEU A 332 19.66 27.17 -1.33
C LEU A 332 19.32 27.78 0.04
N LYS A 333 18.16 27.43 0.58
CA LYS A 333 17.76 27.89 1.91
C LYS A 333 18.76 27.45 2.99
N ARG A 334 19.19 26.20 2.96
CA ARG A 334 20.18 25.67 3.92
C ARG A 334 21.56 26.35 3.78
N ILE A 335 21.99 26.67 2.56
CA ILE A 335 23.20 27.44 2.32
C ILE A 335 23.07 28.84 2.92
N ALA A 336 21.93 29.49 2.68
CA ALA A 336 21.66 30.83 3.20
C ALA A 336 21.65 30.84 4.74
N GLU A 337 21.06 29.83 5.38
CA GLU A 337 21.06 29.68 6.85
C GLU A 337 22.46 29.46 7.43
N GLU A 338 23.32 28.72 6.70
CA GLU A 338 24.71 28.46 7.15
C GLU A 338 25.61 29.72 7.03
N VAL A 339 25.42 30.53 5.97
CA VAL A 339 26.35 31.60 5.61
C VAL A 339 25.97 32.95 6.19
N PHE A 340 24.69 33.29 6.19
CA PHE A 340 24.22 34.63 6.55
C PHE A 340 23.65 34.67 7.97
N SER A 341 24.34 35.36 8.86
CA SER A 341 23.85 35.63 10.23
C SER A 341 22.77 36.73 10.24
N ASN A 342 22.86 37.71 9.35
CA ASN A 342 21.88 38.78 9.23
C ASN A 342 20.64 38.27 8.47
N PRO A 343 19.43 38.34 9.05
CA PRO A 343 18.19 37.88 8.42
C PRO A 343 17.86 38.61 7.10
N ASP A 344 18.12 39.91 7.00
CA ASP A 344 17.82 40.72 5.84
C ASP A 344 18.72 40.35 4.64
N GLU A 345 20.04 40.23 4.90
CA GLU A 345 20.99 39.77 3.87
C GLU A 345 20.66 38.37 3.40
N ARG A 346 20.29 37.48 4.31
CA ARG A 346 19.86 36.10 4.02
C ARG A 346 18.65 36.10 3.10
N GLN A 347 17.64 36.91 3.42
CA GLN A 347 16.40 37.00 2.65
C GLN A 347 16.66 37.53 1.25
N VAL A 348 17.42 38.61 1.12
CA VAL A 348 17.76 39.23 -0.19
C VAL A 348 18.50 38.24 -1.08
N TRP A 349 19.50 37.51 -0.52
CA TRP A 349 20.25 36.51 -1.30
C TRP A 349 19.33 35.37 -1.72
N LEU A 350 18.53 34.84 -0.80
CA LEU A 350 17.66 33.69 -1.04
C LEU A 350 16.57 34.00 -2.09
N GLU A 351 15.94 35.17 -2.00
CA GLU A 351 14.95 35.60 -2.97
C GLU A 351 15.52 35.67 -4.37
N ARG A 352 16.70 36.29 -4.54
CA ARG A 352 17.36 36.40 -5.83
C ARG A 352 17.70 35.03 -6.42
N VAL A 353 18.41 34.17 -5.68
CA VAL A 353 18.84 32.88 -6.24
C VAL A 353 17.68 31.90 -6.43
N THR A 354 16.61 32.02 -5.64
CA THR A 354 15.40 31.24 -5.83
C THR A 354 14.64 31.69 -7.09
N GLU A 355 14.62 32.99 -7.36
CA GLU A 355 14.04 33.51 -8.62
C GLU A 355 14.88 33.06 -9.83
N ASP A 356 16.22 33.14 -9.76
CA ASP A 356 17.09 32.64 -10.82
C ASP A 356 16.83 31.15 -11.10
N LEU A 357 16.69 30.35 -10.04
CA LEU A 357 16.34 28.94 -10.15
C LEU A 357 14.93 28.74 -10.77
N TRP A 358 13.94 29.53 -10.35
CA TRP A 358 12.57 29.48 -10.86
C TRP A 358 12.48 29.80 -12.35
N GLN A 359 13.32 30.72 -12.81
CA GLN A 359 13.44 31.04 -14.24
C GLN A 359 14.28 30.02 -15.01
N GLY A 360 14.88 29.05 -14.34
CA GLY A 360 15.74 28.03 -14.97
C GLY A 360 17.13 28.53 -15.34
N SER A 361 17.55 29.67 -14.79
CA SER A 361 18.89 30.25 -14.95
C SER A 361 19.86 29.61 -13.99
N VAL A 362 20.06 28.28 -14.12
CA VAL A 362 20.80 27.42 -13.16
C VAL A 362 22.27 27.87 -13.10
N GLU A 363 22.83 28.39 -14.18
CA GLU A 363 24.19 28.92 -14.25
C GLU A 363 24.39 30.04 -13.24
N LEU A 364 23.44 30.97 -13.12
CA LEU A 364 23.49 32.07 -12.13
C LEU A 364 23.42 31.52 -10.68
N VAL A 365 22.65 30.46 -10.45
CA VAL A 365 22.60 29.78 -9.16
C VAL A 365 23.96 29.15 -8.82
N ILE A 366 24.62 28.52 -9.81
CA ILE A 366 25.96 27.95 -9.65
C ILE A 366 26.98 29.05 -9.32
N GLU A 367 26.96 30.16 -10.03
CA GLU A 367 27.83 31.32 -9.75
C GLU A 367 27.62 31.85 -8.32
N ALA A 368 26.37 32.02 -7.90
CA ALA A 368 26.05 32.46 -6.54
C ALA A 368 26.58 31.49 -5.48
N CYS A 369 26.46 30.17 -5.71
CA CYS A 369 27.03 29.14 -4.83
C CYS A 369 28.57 29.15 -4.85
N GLN A 370 29.20 29.40 -6.00
CA GLN A 370 30.64 29.47 -6.17
C GLN A 370 31.24 30.58 -5.30
N LEU A 371 30.61 31.75 -5.23
CA LEU A 371 31.05 32.87 -4.37
C LEU A 371 31.05 32.51 -2.88
N LEU A 372 30.17 31.60 -2.46
CA LEU A 372 30.02 31.13 -1.09
C LEU A 372 30.80 29.85 -0.77
N SER A 373 31.37 29.18 -1.75
CA SER A 373 32.00 27.84 -1.63
C SER A 373 33.19 27.78 -0.67
N LYS A 374 33.87 28.91 -0.46
CA LYS A 374 34.98 29.06 0.53
C LYS A 374 34.47 29.18 1.96
N LYS A 375 33.23 29.59 2.17
CA LYS A 375 32.61 29.84 3.47
C LYS A 375 31.64 28.74 3.89
N SER A 376 31.18 27.89 2.98
CA SER A 376 30.15 26.87 3.19
C SER A 376 30.47 25.59 2.46
N ASN A 377 30.48 24.46 3.20
CA ASN A 377 30.58 23.15 2.61
C ASN A 377 29.31 22.78 1.84
N LEU A 378 28.15 23.25 2.27
CA LEU A 378 26.89 23.05 1.55
C LEU A 378 26.93 23.75 0.19
N ALA A 379 27.45 25.00 0.13
CA ALA A 379 27.63 25.71 -1.12
C ALA A 379 28.59 24.97 -2.05
N LYS A 380 29.70 24.42 -1.54
CA LYS A 380 30.63 23.61 -2.33
C LYS A 380 29.99 22.35 -2.89
N GLN A 381 29.19 21.63 -2.10
CA GLN A 381 28.45 20.43 -2.56
C GLN A 381 27.38 20.81 -3.60
N ALA A 382 26.75 21.97 -3.43
CA ALA A 382 25.71 22.46 -4.35
C ALA A 382 26.25 22.69 -5.76
N LEU A 383 27.52 23.03 -5.97
CA LEU A 383 28.13 23.17 -7.29
C LEU A 383 28.01 21.90 -8.13
N SER A 384 28.36 20.76 -7.56
CA SER A 384 28.23 19.48 -8.26
C SER A 384 26.75 19.09 -8.47
N TYR A 385 25.90 19.38 -7.48
CA TYR A 385 24.47 19.07 -7.58
C TYR A 385 23.79 19.86 -8.70
N TYR A 386 23.93 21.19 -8.72
CA TYR A 386 23.34 22.02 -9.76
C TYR A 386 24.02 21.78 -11.11
N GLY A 387 25.36 21.67 -11.14
CA GLY A 387 26.13 21.42 -12.35
C GLY A 387 25.74 20.12 -13.08
N ASN A 388 25.51 19.04 -12.32
CA ASN A 388 25.12 17.74 -12.89
C ASN A 388 23.65 17.70 -13.32
N ASN A 389 22.83 18.70 -12.96
CA ASN A 389 21.40 18.70 -13.19
C ASN A 389 20.88 19.94 -13.94
N ILE A 390 21.74 20.72 -14.61
CA ILE A 390 21.36 21.97 -15.30
C ILE A 390 20.13 21.76 -16.17
N GLU A 391 20.16 20.79 -17.08
CA GLU A 391 19.08 20.54 -18.04
C GLU A 391 17.81 20.00 -17.38
N ARG A 392 17.94 19.38 -16.18
CA ARG A 392 16.81 18.89 -15.38
C ARG A 392 16.15 19.97 -14.52
N MET A 393 16.70 21.19 -14.54
CA MET A 393 16.23 22.33 -13.76
C MET A 393 15.80 23.53 -14.63
N ARG A 394 15.53 23.34 -15.90
CA ARG A 394 14.97 24.36 -16.80
C ARG A 394 13.49 24.64 -16.49
N TYR A 395 13.20 25.05 -15.27
CA TYR A 395 11.84 25.09 -14.73
C TYR A 395 10.89 26.01 -15.50
N ALA A 396 11.34 27.17 -16.01
CA ALA A 396 10.50 28.04 -16.84
C ALA A 396 10.02 27.32 -18.11
N GLN A 397 10.91 26.55 -18.75
CA GLN A 397 10.57 25.78 -19.95
C GLN A 397 9.60 24.64 -19.62
N PHE A 398 9.83 23.90 -18.52
CA PHE A 398 8.94 22.81 -18.10
C PHE A 398 7.54 23.34 -17.75
N ARG A 399 7.45 24.46 -17.04
CA ARG A 399 6.16 25.10 -16.72
C ARG A 399 5.44 25.60 -17.98
N ALA A 400 6.17 26.16 -18.92
CA ALA A 400 5.59 26.60 -20.20
C ALA A 400 5.01 25.42 -21.02
N GLN A 401 5.57 24.22 -20.87
CA GLN A 401 5.06 22.97 -21.46
C GLN A 401 3.93 22.35 -20.63
N GLY A 402 3.54 22.92 -19.51
CA GLY A 402 2.47 22.42 -18.64
C GLY A 402 2.88 21.25 -17.74
N PHE A 403 4.19 20.99 -17.54
CA PHE A 403 4.65 19.92 -16.67
C PHE A 403 4.59 20.30 -15.19
N LEU A 404 4.34 19.29 -14.35
CA LEU A 404 4.63 19.36 -12.92
C LEU A 404 6.15 19.50 -12.71
N ILE A 405 6.55 20.26 -11.70
CA ILE A 405 7.97 20.44 -11.32
C ILE A 405 8.26 20.04 -9.87
N GLY A 406 7.28 19.48 -9.16
CA GLY A 406 7.39 19.04 -7.77
C GLY A 406 7.05 17.57 -7.61
N SER A 407 7.83 16.86 -6.78
CA SER A 407 7.70 15.44 -6.48
C SER A 407 6.78 15.12 -5.29
N GLY A 408 5.95 16.06 -4.86
CA GLY A 408 5.08 15.91 -3.68
C GLY A 408 4.21 14.64 -3.67
N VAL A 409 4.01 14.00 -4.82
CA VAL A 409 3.29 12.73 -4.95
C VAL A 409 4.09 11.60 -4.30
N ILE A 410 5.39 11.47 -4.63
CA ILE A 410 6.23 10.40 -4.06
C ILE A 410 6.64 10.72 -2.63
N GLU A 411 6.85 12.00 -2.26
CA GLU A 411 7.08 12.40 -0.87
C GLU A 411 5.92 11.98 0.02
N SER A 412 4.67 12.28 -0.42
CA SER A 412 3.47 11.81 0.25
C SER A 412 3.39 10.29 0.27
N GLY A 413 3.79 9.61 -0.82
CA GLY A 413 3.87 8.15 -0.93
C GLY A 413 4.84 7.56 0.09
N CYS A 414 6.08 8.05 0.15
CA CYS A 414 7.09 7.62 1.12
C CYS A 414 6.64 7.88 2.56
N LYS A 415 6.01 9.03 2.83
CA LYS A 415 5.43 9.31 4.15
C LYS A 415 4.36 8.28 4.52
N GLN A 416 3.45 7.96 3.60
CA GLN A 416 2.35 7.02 3.86
C GLN A 416 2.84 5.55 3.89
N ILE A 417 3.69 5.13 2.96
CA ILE A 417 4.18 3.74 2.89
C ILE A 417 5.14 3.45 4.04
N VAL A 418 6.08 4.36 4.30
CA VAL A 418 7.21 4.13 5.21
C VAL A 418 6.98 4.80 6.56
N THR A 419 6.91 6.15 6.58
CA THR A 419 7.02 6.91 7.83
C THR A 419 5.85 6.61 8.77
N GLN A 420 4.62 6.64 8.28
CA GLN A 420 3.40 6.47 9.08
C GLN A 420 3.23 5.06 9.65
N ARG A 421 3.93 4.06 9.13
CA ARG A 421 3.76 2.67 9.58
C ARG A 421 5.06 2.03 10.03
N LEU A 422 6.13 2.16 9.27
CA LEU A 422 7.38 1.46 9.57
C LEU A 422 8.29 2.23 10.53
N LYS A 423 8.07 3.55 10.71
CA LYS A 423 8.82 4.40 11.63
C LYS A 423 8.04 4.80 12.88
N LEU A 424 7.05 4.00 13.28
CA LEU A 424 6.36 4.23 14.55
C LEU A 424 7.34 4.07 15.73
N PRO A 425 7.19 4.85 16.80
CA PRO A 425 8.02 4.69 18.01
C PRO A 425 8.00 3.24 18.51
N GLY A 426 9.18 2.68 18.77
CA GLY A 426 9.32 1.30 19.23
C GLY A 426 9.13 0.21 18.17
N ALA A 427 8.86 0.56 16.91
CA ALA A 427 8.72 -0.41 15.84
C ALA A 427 10.04 -1.13 15.54
N GLN A 428 10.00 -2.45 15.57
CA GLN A 428 11.12 -3.34 15.23
C GLN A 428 10.71 -4.23 14.06
N TRP A 429 11.53 -4.25 13.01
CA TRP A 429 11.23 -4.98 11.80
C TRP A 429 12.37 -5.93 11.43
N ASN A 430 12.05 -7.18 11.11
CA ASN A 430 12.91 -7.94 10.23
C ASN A 430 12.70 -7.49 8.78
N LEU A 431 13.64 -7.82 7.92
CA LEU A 431 13.64 -7.38 6.52
C LEU A 431 12.34 -7.75 5.80
N ASP A 432 11.95 -9.01 5.89
CA ASP A 432 10.77 -9.55 5.21
C ASP A 432 9.48 -8.88 5.70
N GLY A 433 9.33 -8.73 7.03
CA GLY A 433 8.18 -8.05 7.62
C GLY A 433 8.05 -6.59 7.16
N ALA A 434 9.15 -5.85 7.07
CA ALA A 434 9.13 -4.47 6.56
C ALA A 434 8.69 -4.40 5.09
N ILE A 435 9.24 -5.28 4.25
CA ILE A 435 8.88 -5.36 2.82
C ILE A 435 7.40 -5.67 2.67
N LEU A 436 6.89 -6.69 3.36
CA LEU A 436 5.49 -7.13 3.23
C LEU A 436 4.50 -6.05 3.67
N ILE A 437 4.78 -5.35 4.76
CA ILE A 437 3.92 -4.24 5.20
C ILE A 437 3.95 -3.10 4.19
N ALA A 438 5.12 -2.74 3.66
CA ALA A 438 5.23 -1.69 2.63
C ALA A 438 4.46 -2.06 1.35
N LYS A 439 4.60 -3.30 0.88
CA LYS A 439 3.86 -3.81 -0.31
C LYS A 439 2.35 -3.80 -0.09
N ALA A 440 1.86 -4.24 1.07
CA ALA A 440 0.43 -4.17 1.39
C ALA A 440 -0.08 -2.72 1.42
N ARG A 441 0.69 -1.77 1.96
CA ARG A 441 0.36 -0.35 1.95
C ARG A 441 0.38 0.23 0.54
N SER A 442 1.37 -0.11 -0.29
CA SER A 442 1.42 0.36 -1.69
C SER A 442 0.21 -0.11 -2.48
N ALA A 443 -0.23 -1.36 -2.31
CA ALA A 443 -1.45 -1.89 -2.92
C ALA A 443 -2.71 -1.14 -2.47
N TRP A 444 -2.82 -0.81 -1.18
CA TRP A 444 -3.93 -0.02 -0.66
C TRP A 444 -3.96 1.39 -1.27
N LEU A 445 -2.83 2.08 -1.27
CA LEU A 445 -2.70 3.44 -1.80
C LEU A 445 -2.92 3.52 -3.31
N SER A 446 -2.65 2.43 -4.03
CA SER A 446 -2.90 2.28 -5.47
C SER A 446 -4.34 1.89 -5.82
N GLY A 447 -5.21 1.68 -4.83
CA GLY A 447 -6.58 1.19 -5.07
C GLY A 447 -6.66 -0.29 -5.48
N ASN A 448 -5.56 -1.04 -5.38
CA ASN A 448 -5.49 -2.45 -5.80
C ASN A 448 -5.93 -3.45 -4.72
N TRP A 449 -6.31 -2.98 -3.54
CA TRP A 449 -6.67 -3.84 -2.40
C TRP A 449 -7.73 -4.90 -2.72
N ARG A 450 -8.78 -4.51 -3.45
CA ARG A 450 -9.85 -5.45 -3.84
C ARG A 450 -9.37 -6.57 -4.75
N LYS A 451 -8.38 -6.31 -5.60
CA LYS A 451 -7.74 -7.34 -6.45
C LYS A 451 -7.02 -8.38 -5.57
N LEU A 452 -6.29 -7.93 -4.55
CA LEU A 452 -5.61 -8.83 -3.60
C LEU A 452 -6.61 -9.67 -2.79
N VAL A 453 -7.72 -9.06 -2.34
CA VAL A 453 -8.79 -9.78 -1.64
C VAL A 453 -9.37 -10.88 -2.52
N SER A 454 -9.62 -10.60 -3.80
CA SER A 454 -10.10 -11.59 -4.76
C SER A 454 -9.08 -12.70 -5.02
N ALA A 455 -7.81 -12.34 -5.20
CA ALA A 455 -6.71 -13.30 -5.38
C ALA A 455 -6.57 -14.23 -4.16
N ARG A 456 -6.67 -13.67 -2.94
CA ARG A 456 -6.66 -14.45 -1.71
C ARG A 456 -7.74 -15.52 -1.65
N SER A 457 -8.94 -15.20 -2.11
CA SER A 457 -10.09 -16.11 -2.12
C SER A 457 -9.95 -17.26 -3.12
N LEU A 458 -9.03 -17.11 -4.09
CA LEU A 458 -8.77 -18.10 -5.14
C LEU A 458 -7.53 -18.97 -4.86
N LEU A 459 -6.76 -18.67 -3.80
CA LEU A 459 -5.61 -19.49 -3.44
C LEU A 459 -6.06 -20.93 -3.14
N PRO A 460 -5.39 -21.95 -3.73
CA PRO A 460 -5.65 -23.32 -3.34
C PRO A 460 -5.33 -23.50 -1.86
N LEU A 461 -6.21 -24.22 -1.16
CA LEU A 461 -5.92 -24.65 0.20
C LEU A 461 -4.60 -25.42 0.19
N ALA A 462 -3.72 -25.11 1.14
CA ALA A 462 -2.50 -25.87 1.34
C ALA A 462 -2.88 -27.35 1.51
N ALA A 463 -2.34 -28.20 0.63
CA ALA A 463 -2.66 -29.62 0.55
C ALA A 463 -2.09 -30.40 1.75
#